data_f543845230c81af234b054e70c8b3283
#
_entry.id   f543845230c81af234b054e70c8b3283
#
_cell.length_a   1.000
_cell.length_b   1.000
_cell.length_c   1.000
_cell.angle_alpha   90.00
_cell.angle_beta   90.00
_cell.angle_gamma   90.00
#
_symmetry.space_group_name_H-M   'P 1'
#
loop_
_entity.id
_entity.type
_entity.pdbx_description
1 polymer ?
#
loop_
_entity_poly.entity_id
_entity_poly.type
_entity_poly.pdbx_seq_one_letter_code
_entity_poly.pdbx_strand_id
1 'polypeptide(L)'
;GNTGGNANAGYTKSGNTITIDLNHSNFSNLQSQGWIQFTAEKMLILKLSSSSYKAFDGRCPHQGVHTAWSYNTSNNRFTCGQHGNSYDTDCVTPGNGGVLTCYNTTLSGSSLVVTT
;
A
#
# COMPACT_ATOMS: atom_id res chain seq x y z
N GLY A 1 25.66 2.69 2.47
CA GLY A 1 25.03 2.02 1.40
C GLY A 1 23.96 2.86 0.74
N ASN A 2 23.58 2.40 -0.40
CA ASN A 2 22.57 3.10 -1.16
C ASN A 2 21.20 2.66 -0.70
N THR A 3 20.71 3.35 0.28
CA THR A 3 19.33 3.21 0.68
C THR A 3 18.50 4.03 -0.29
N GLY A 4 17.65 3.40 -1.04
CA GLY A 4 16.62 4.10 -1.78
C GLY A 4 15.60 4.64 -0.80
N GLY A 5 14.82 5.61 -1.20
CA GLY A 5 13.90 6.28 -0.33
C GLY A 5 14.58 7.39 0.46
N ASN A 6 13.84 7.96 1.38
CA ASN A 6 14.30 9.15 2.07
C ASN A 6 13.67 9.23 3.45
N ALA A 7 14.49 9.20 4.50
CA ALA A 7 14.01 9.30 5.87
C ALA A 7 13.24 10.61 6.12
N ASN A 8 13.57 11.68 5.40
CA ASN A 8 12.82 12.94 5.49
C ASN A 8 11.44 12.84 4.87
N ALA A 9 11.20 11.86 4.02
CA ALA A 9 9.86 11.56 3.46
C ALA A 9 9.11 10.55 4.30
N GLY A 10 9.69 10.05 5.38
CA GLY A 10 9.04 9.13 6.31
C GLY A 10 9.27 7.67 6.00
N TYR A 11 10.18 7.33 5.10
CA TYR A 11 10.49 5.94 4.79
C TYR A 11 11.93 5.79 4.31
N THR A 12 12.43 4.57 4.43
CA THR A 12 13.72 4.18 3.87
C THR A 12 13.55 2.90 3.08
N LYS A 13 14.41 2.68 2.12
CA LYS A 13 14.38 1.48 1.28
C LYS A 13 15.76 0.87 1.21
N SER A 14 15.83 -0.44 1.40
CA SER A 14 17.07 -1.20 1.28
C SER A 14 16.75 -2.51 0.56
N GLY A 15 17.22 -2.64 -0.68
CA GLY A 15 16.89 -3.80 -1.50
C GLY A 15 15.40 -3.94 -1.70
N ASN A 16 14.83 -5.04 -1.24
CA ASN A 16 13.39 -5.32 -1.31
C ASN A 16 12.62 -4.87 -0.07
N THR A 17 13.29 -4.25 0.89
CA THR A 17 12.69 -3.90 2.18
C THR A 17 12.46 -2.41 2.26
N ILE A 18 11.22 -2.03 2.55
CA ILE A 18 10.83 -0.63 2.74
C ILE A 18 10.36 -0.49 4.18
N THR A 19 10.98 0.44 4.92
CA THR A 19 10.61 0.73 6.30
C THR A 19 9.93 2.08 6.36
N ILE A 20 8.67 2.08 6.81
CA ILE A 20 7.81 3.26 6.85
C ILE A 20 7.67 3.73 8.28
N ASP A 21 7.93 5.03 8.52
CA ASP A 21 7.65 5.67 9.80
C ASP A 21 6.18 6.09 9.82
N LEU A 22 5.37 5.34 10.57
CA LEU A 22 3.93 5.59 10.65
C LEU A 22 3.59 6.89 11.36
N ASN A 23 4.52 7.46 12.12
CA ASN A 23 4.33 8.75 12.80
C ASN A 23 4.69 9.94 11.93
N HIS A 24 5.27 9.72 10.75
CA HIS A 24 5.65 10.81 9.88
C HIS A 24 4.40 11.46 9.26
N SER A 25 4.45 12.77 9.09
CA SER A 25 3.32 13.54 8.55
C SER A 25 2.89 13.08 7.15
N ASN A 26 3.81 12.57 6.33
CA ASN A 26 3.51 12.07 4.99
C ASN A 26 2.65 10.80 5.01
N PHE A 27 2.56 10.13 6.16
CA PHE A 27 1.72 8.94 6.32
C PHE A 27 0.53 9.19 7.26
N SER A 28 0.23 10.45 7.56
CA SER A 28 -0.90 10.79 8.42
C SER A 28 -2.24 10.38 7.82
N ASN A 29 -2.37 10.43 6.49
CA ASN A 29 -3.60 10.01 5.81
C ASN A 29 -3.88 8.52 5.99
N LEU A 30 -2.83 7.71 6.13
CA LEU A 30 -2.99 6.28 6.42
C LEU A 30 -3.70 6.08 7.75
N GLN A 31 -3.40 6.93 8.75
CA GLN A 31 -4.06 6.86 10.04
C GLN A 31 -5.48 7.40 10.02
N SER A 32 -5.72 8.48 9.27
CA SER A 32 -7.03 9.16 9.28
C SER A 32 -8.04 8.49 8.36
N GLN A 33 -7.64 8.02 7.18
CA GLN A 33 -8.56 7.39 6.22
C GLN A 33 -8.42 5.87 6.12
N GLY A 34 -7.37 5.30 6.70
CA GLY A 34 -7.17 3.85 6.75
C GLY A 34 -6.46 3.25 5.54
N TRP A 35 -6.08 4.06 4.57
CA TRP A 35 -5.34 3.58 3.40
C TRP A 35 -4.65 4.73 2.69
N ILE A 36 -3.62 4.44 1.92
CA ILE A 36 -2.96 5.42 1.05
C ILE A 36 -2.47 4.78 -0.24
N GLN A 37 -2.32 5.61 -1.27
CA GLN A 37 -1.52 5.30 -2.44
C GLN A 37 -0.09 5.79 -2.17
N PHE A 38 0.82 4.86 -1.95
CA PHE A 38 2.23 5.21 -1.75
C PHE A 38 2.92 5.24 -3.12
N THR A 39 2.74 6.33 -3.84
CA THR A 39 3.12 6.42 -5.25
C THR A 39 4.62 6.37 -5.47
N ALA A 40 5.42 6.86 -4.51
CA ALA A 40 6.87 6.83 -4.62
C ALA A 40 7.41 5.41 -4.81
N GLU A 41 6.73 4.40 -4.22
CA GLU A 41 7.11 3.00 -4.33
C GLU A 41 6.05 2.18 -5.08
N LYS A 42 5.08 2.83 -5.71
CA LYS A 42 4.02 2.21 -6.52
C LYS A 42 3.29 1.13 -5.70
N MET A 43 2.81 1.50 -4.54
CA MET A 43 2.30 0.59 -3.53
C MET A 43 1.00 1.12 -2.94
N LEU A 44 0.12 0.21 -2.54
CA LEU A 44 -1.05 0.52 -1.72
C LEU A 44 -0.78 0.03 -0.30
N ILE A 45 -1.16 0.83 0.70
CA ILE A 45 -1.04 0.44 2.09
C ILE A 45 -2.40 0.60 2.74
N LEU A 46 -2.84 -0.45 3.44
CA LEU A 46 -4.13 -0.51 4.11
C LEU A 46 -3.92 -0.78 5.59
N LYS A 47 -4.54 0.06 6.43
CA LYS A 47 -4.56 -0.14 7.87
C LYS A 47 -5.77 -0.98 8.24
N LEU A 48 -5.55 -2.16 8.79
CA LEU A 48 -6.63 -3.05 9.25
C LEU A 48 -7.00 -2.74 10.69
N SER A 49 -6.02 -2.44 11.52
CA SER A 49 -6.20 -2.07 12.93
C SER A 49 -4.97 -1.29 13.38
N SER A 50 -4.94 -0.89 14.66
CA SER A 50 -3.77 -0.18 15.21
C SER A 50 -2.50 -1.02 15.19
N SER A 51 -2.62 -2.35 15.04
CA SER A 51 -1.48 -3.27 15.06
C SER A 51 -1.38 -4.14 13.81
N SER A 52 -2.17 -3.88 12.76
CA SER A 52 -2.19 -4.72 11.58
C SER A 52 -2.35 -3.88 10.31
N TYR A 53 -1.46 -4.09 9.37
CA TYR A 53 -1.43 -3.39 8.09
C TYR A 53 -1.22 -4.38 6.96
N LYS A 54 -1.70 -4.02 5.76
CA LYS A 54 -1.41 -4.74 4.52
C LYS A 54 -0.77 -3.81 3.52
N ALA A 55 0.10 -4.35 2.68
CA ALA A 55 0.69 -3.63 1.57
C ALA A 55 0.54 -4.45 0.29
N PHE A 56 0.32 -3.74 -0.81
CA PHE A 56 0.03 -4.35 -2.11
C PHE A 56 0.84 -3.67 -3.19
N ASP A 57 1.13 -4.39 -4.27
CA ASP A 57 1.62 -3.77 -5.49
C ASP A 57 0.54 -2.80 -5.97
N GLY A 58 0.87 -1.52 -6.00
CA GLY A 58 -0.07 -0.46 -6.37
C GLY A 58 -0.20 -0.24 -7.86
N ARG A 59 0.44 -1.05 -8.69
CA ARG A 59 0.22 -0.99 -10.13
C ARG A 59 -1.03 -1.79 -10.46
N CYS A 60 -1.96 -1.15 -11.18
CA CYS A 60 -3.16 -1.84 -11.61
C CYS A 60 -2.77 -3.06 -12.45
N PRO A 61 -3.19 -4.28 -12.06
CA PRO A 61 -2.77 -5.49 -12.79
C PRO A 61 -3.13 -5.47 -14.27
N HIS A 62 -4.22 -4.76 -14.60
CA HIS A 62 -4.70 -4.68 -15.99
C HIS A 62 -3.89 -3.67 -16.81
N GLN A 63 -3.53 -2.52 -16.24
CA GLN A 63 -2.97 -1.40 -17.00
C GLN A 63 -1.60 -0.92 -16.49
N GLY A 64 -1.15 -1.36 -15.34
CA GLY A 64 0.08 -0.86 -14.73
C GLY A 64 -0.02 0.54 -14.13
N VAL A 65 -1.21 1.13 -14.11
CA VAL A 65 -1.45 2.44 -13.52
C VAL A 65 -1.34 2.33 -12.00
N HIS A 66 -0.67 3.28 -11.36
CA HIS A 66 -0.44 3.24 -9.91
C HIS A 66 -0.87 4.50 -9.18
N THR A 67 -1.62 5.40 -9.84
CA THR A 67 -2.01 6.69 -9.27
C THR A 67 -3.51 6.94 -9.24
N ALA A 68 -4.31 5.96 -9.65
CA ALA A 68 -5.76 6.14 -9.82
C ALA A 68 -6.58 5.26 -8.87
N TRP A 69 -6.02 4.89 -7.73
CA TRP A 69 -6.70 3.99 -6.79
C TRP A 69 -7.64 4.74 -5.86
N SER A 70 -8.72 4.06 -5.49
CA SER A 70 -9.59 4.43 -4.38
C SER A 70 -9.95 3.18 -3.59
N TYR A 71 -10.37 3.36 -2.35
CA TYR A 71 -10.73 2.25 -1.47
C TYR A 71 -12.17 2.39 -1.03
N ASN A 72 -12.95 1.33 -1.20
CA ASN A 72 -14.35 1.29 -0.79
C ASN A 72 -14.46 0.57 0.55
N THR A 73 -14.82 1.30 1.60
CA THR A 73 -14.93 0.76 2.96
C THR A 73 -16.16 -0.12 3.13
N SER A 74 -17.17 0.00 2.25
CA SER A 74 -18.38 -0.81 2.34
C SER A 74 -18.14 -2.25 1.96
N ASN A 75 -17.26 -2.51 0.98
CA ASN A 75 -16.97 -3.87 0.51
C ASN A 75 -15.50 -4.26 0.64
N ASN A 76 -14.68 -3.40 1.24
CA ASN A 76 -13.24 -3.64 1.46
C ASN A 76 -12.51 -3.97 0.16
N ARG A 77 -12.76 -3.18 -0.88
CA ARG A 77 -12.13 -3.35 -2.18
C ARG A 77 -11.42 -2.09 -2.63
N PHE A 78 -10.29 -2.28 -3.30
CA PHE A 78 -9.62 -1.21 -4.03
C PHE A 78 -10.15 -1.14 -5.44
N THR A 79 -10.36 0.08 -5.93
CA THR A 79 -10.81 0.32 -7.30
C THR A 79 -9.76 1.14 -8.03
N CYS A 80 -9.33 0.64 -9.20
CA CYS A 80 -8.49 1.41 -10.11
C CYS A 80 -9.40 2.33 -10.92
N GLY A 81 -9.26 3.65 -10.74
CA GLY A 81 -10.10 4.64 -11.38
C GLY A 81 -9.95 4.72 -12.90
N GLN A 82 -8.87 4.16 -13.46
CA GLN A 82 -8.61 4.22 -14.90
C GLN A 82 -9.71 3.50 -15.69
N HIS A 83 -10.15 2.33 -15.21
CA HIS A 83 -11.21 1.55 -15.89
C HIS A 83 -12.30 1.08 -14.94
N GLY A 84 -12.26 1.51 -13.67
CA GLY A 84 -13.26 1.11 -12.69
C GLY A 84 -13.13 -0.34 -12.21
N ASN A 85 -12.00 -1.00 -12.46
CA ASN A 85 -11.76 -2.36 -12.01
C ASN A 85 -11.58 -2.38 -10.49
N SER A 86 -12.21 -3.32 -9.82
CA SER A 86 -12.09 -3.48 -8.37
C SER A 86 -11.41 -4.79 -8.01
N TYR A 87 -10.72 -4.78 -6.86
CA TYR A 87 -9.89 -5.89 -6.41
C TYR A 87 -10.09 -6.11 -4.92
N ASP A 88 -10.20 -7.38 -4.53
CA ASP A 88 -10.30 -7.75 -3.12
C ASP A 88 -8.95 -7.58 -2.42
N THR A 89 -9.00 -7.38 -1.10
CA THR A 89 -7.80 -7.19 -0.28
C THR A 89 -7.18 -8.50 0.20
N ASP A 90 -7.74 -9.65 -0.17
CA ASP A 90 -7.16 -10.96 0.18
C ASP A 90 -6.09 -11.42 -0.81
N CYS A 91 -5.95 -10.75 -1.95
CA CYS A 91 -4.99 -11.07 -3.01
C CYS A 91 -5.20 -12.46 -3.65
N VAL A 92 -6.34 -13.06 -3.44
CA VAL A 92 -6.70 -14.39 -3.91
C VAL A 92 -7.98 -14.35 -4.73
N THR A 93 -9.00 -13.67 -4.23
CA THR A 93 -10.31 -13.58 -4.87
C THR A 93 -10.23 -12.60 -6.04
N PRO A 94 -10.45 -13.07 -7.29
CA PRO A 94 -10.38 -12.19 -8.44
C PRO A 94 -11.51 -11.17 -8.43
N GLY A 95 -11.15 -9.91 -8.72
CA GLY A 95 -12.10 -8.91 -9.13
C GLY A 95 -12.25 -8.93 -10.66
N ASN A 96 -12.89 -7.92 -11.23
CA ASN A 96 -13.08 -7.85 -12.67
C ASN A 96 -11.79 -7.55 -13.45
N GLY A 97 -10.71 -7.18 -12.76
CA GLY A 97 -9.40 -6.97 -13.39
C GLY A 97 -8.33 -7.97 -12.96
N GLY A 98 -8.69 -8.97 -12.14
CA GLY A 98 -7.76 -9.96 -11.62
C GLY A 98 -7.58 -9.85 -10.12
N VAL A 99 -6.37 -10.10 -9.62
CA VAL A 99 -6.03 -10.02 -8.19
C VAL A 99 -4.90 -9.04 -7.97
N LEU A 100 -4.87 -8.45 -6.78
CA LEU A 100 -3.72 -7.66 -6.32
C LEU A 100 -2.61 -8.60 -5.83
N THR A 101 -1.38 -8.13 -5.90
CA THR A 101 -0.24 -8.81 -5.29
C THR A 101 -0.01 -8.24 -3.90
N CYS A 102 -0.12 -9.09 -2.89
CA CYS A 102 0.20 -8.71 -1.52
C CYS A 102 1.69 -8.80 -1.27
N TYR A 103 2.22 -7.82 -0.54
CA TYR A 103 3.59 -7.85 -0.02
C TYR A 103 3.56 -8.32 1.43
N ASN A 104 4.69 -8.83 1.92
CA ASN A 104 4.84 -9.19 3.32
C ASN A 104 4.98 -7.93 4.18
N THR A 105 4.30 -7.90 5.31
CA THR A 105 4.37 -6.76 6.23
C THR A 105 4.69 -7.24 7.64
N THR A 106 5.49 -6.44 8.35
CA THR A 106 5.79 -6.64 9.76
C THR A 106 5.73 -5.28 10.46
N LEU A 107 4.99 -5.21 11.55
CA LEU A 107 4.92 -3.99 12.36
C LEU A 107 5.87 -4.12 13.54
N SER A 108 6.72 -3.12 13.71
CA SER A 108 7.67 -3.04 14.83
C SER A 108 7.58 -1.64 15.44
N GLY A 109 6.89 -1.52 16.57
CA GLY A 109 6.62 -0.22 17.18
C GLY A 109 5.81 0.65 16.22
N SER A 110 6.35 1.81 15.84
CA SER A 110 5.73 2.71 14.87
C SER A 110 6.31 2.55 13.45
N SER A 111 7.07 1.50 13.20
CA SER A 111 7.66 1.23 11.89
C SER A 111 6.93 0.08 11.22
N LEU A 112 6.49 0.30 10.00
CA LEU A 112 5.92 -0.74 9.15
C LEU A 112 6.99 -1.19 8.15
N VAL A 113 7.36 -2.44 8.21
CA VAL A 113 8.37 -3.03 7.32
C VAL A 113 7.65 -3.81 6.23
N VAL A 114 7.87 -3.41 5.00
CA VAL A 114 7.25 -4.06 3.83
C VAL A 114 8.36 -4.71 3.01
N THR A 115 8.19 -6.00 2.71
CA THR A 115 9.12 -6.75 1.87
C THR A 115 8.42 -7.10 0.57
N THR A 116 8.95 -6.56 -0.53
CA THR A 116 8.38 -6.76 -1.87
C THR A 116 8.89 -8.02 -2.57
#